data_76cf0259cf72e2fa7150e155b0c128e1
#
_entry.id   76cf0259cf72e2fa7150e155b0c128e1
#
_cell.length_a   1.000
_cell.length_b   1.000
_cell.length_c   1.000
_cell.angle_alpha   90.00
_cell.angle_beta   90.00
_cell.angle_gamma   90.00
#
_symmetry.space_group_name_H-M   'P 1'
#
loop_
_entity.id
_entity.type
_entity.pdbx_description
1 polymer ?
#
loop_
_entity_poly.entity_id
_entity_poly.type
_entity_poly.pdbx_seq_one_letter_code
_entity_poly.pdbx_strand_id
1 'polypeptide(L)'
;MIADIEHHGRRFRVDLGRPIDLSLPLHAGEGRLRAWYVDPVRMEPVVMGDRTFAVSAGAPVNFRNVFVNPHGHGTHTESVGHLDAGITPVGGLLDRFFFTAEVVSLRPEQRRAPDGRTDQVITLEQLRNALDERPREALVLRTLPNTAGKDTRDWCGSNPAYLQSTATAWLRSIGVKHLLVDLPSVDREEDGGVLAAHHAFWDFPATVDTTRTITELLHVPDAVPDGRYVLELQLAHWMNDAAPSRPVLYALLP
;
A
#
# COMPACT_ATOMS: atom_id res chain seq x y z
N MET A 1 10.31 21.09 10.93
CA MET A 1 9.17 22.05 10.85
C MET A 1 8.09 21.54 11.78
N ILE A 2 7.84 22.22 12.90
CA ILE A 2 6.78 21.82 13.83
C ILE A 2 5.44 22.33 13.33
N ALA A 3 4.43 21.48 13.35
CA ALA A 3 3.04 21.82 13.03
C ALA A 3 2.11 21.37 14.15
N ASP A 4 1.16 22.23 14.51
CA ASP A 4 0.02 21.91 15.37
C ASP A 4 -1.19 21.72 14.46
N ILE A 5 -1.77 20.51 14.48
CA ILE A 5 -2.88 20.09 13.62
C ILE A 5 -4.11 19.94 14.50
N GLU A 6 -5.23 20.57 14.15
CA GLU A 6 -6.51 20.34 14.78
C GLU A 6 -7.40 19.52 13.85
N HIS A 7 -7.88 18.36 14.33
CA HIS A 7 -8.71 17.46 13.55
C HIS A 7 -9.70 16.72 14.45
N HIS A 8 -11.00 16.79 14.13
CA HIS A 8 -12.09 16.22 14.92
C HIS A 8 -12.04 16.62 16.42
N GLY A 9 -11.75 17.91 16.70
CA GLY A 9 -11.67 18.44 18.07
C GLY A 9 -10.47 17.96 18.88
N ARG A 10 -9.49 17.30 18.24
CA ARG A 10 -8.23 16.88 18.84
C ARG A 10 -7.07 17.67 18.27
N ARG A 11 -6.07 17.94 19.09
CA ARG A 11 -4.82 18.56 18.66
C ARG A 11 -3.72 17.52 18.59
N PHE A 12 -2.95 17.59 17.52
CA PHE A 12 -1.78 16.75 17.25
C PHE A 12 -0.61 17.67 16.96
N ARG A 13 0.53 17.40 17.56
CA ARG A 13 1.77 18.11 17.28
C ARG A 13 2.75 17.16 16.61
N VAL A 14 3.34 17.57 15.49
CA VAL A 14 4.26 16.75 14.69
C VAL A 14 5.45 17.56 14.22
N ASP A 15 6.58 16.89 13.97
CA ASP A 15 7.70 17.49 13.25
C ASP A 15 7.72 17.00 11.80
N LEU A 16 7.22 17.82 10.88
CA LEU A 16 7.23 17.54 9.44
C LEU A 16 8.66 17.50 8.84
N GLY A 17 9.68 17.88 9.60
CA GLY A 17 11.09 17.70 9.25
C GLY A 17 11.65 16.31 9.58
N ARG A 18 10.84 15.43 10.17
CA ARG A 18 11.20 14.04 10.52
C ARG A 18 10.24 13.04 9.90
N PRO A 19 10.18 12.96 8.55
CA PRO A 19 9.34 12.01 7.86
C PRO A 19 9.83 10.57 8.07
N ILE A 20 8.89 9.64 8.22
CA ILE A 20 9.13 8.20 8.22
C ILE A 20 8.55 7.66 6.92
N ASP A 21 9.41 7.43 5.93
CA ASP A 21 9.02 6.94 4.62
C ASP A 21 8.67 5.45 4.71
N LEU A 22 7.49 5.08 4.25
CA LEU A 22 7.02 3.69 4.21
C LEU A 22 7.10 3.08 2.81
N SER A 23 7.55 3.84 1.81
CA SER A 23 7.58 3.36 0.45
C SER A 23 8.82 2.52 0.13
N LEU A 24 8.65 1.57 -0.77
CA LEU A 24 9.73 0.84 -1.39
C LEU A 24 10.12 1.52 -2.71
N PRO A 25 11.43 1.73 -2.98
CA PRO A 25 11.86 2.43 -4.17
C PRO A 25 11.66 1.58 -5.43
N LEU A 26 11.25 2.24 -6.52
CA LEU A 26 11.13 1.62 -7.84
C LEU A 26 12.51 1.61 -8.54
N HIS A 27 13.00 0.42 -8.86
CA HIS A 27 14.25 0.21 -9.57
C HIS A 27 14.04 -0.54 -10.87
N ALA A 28 14.73 -0.12 -11.94
CA ALA A 28 14.78 -0.89 -13.17
C ALA A 28 15.71 -2.12 -13.03
N GLY A 29 15.42 -3.16 -13.81
CA GLY A 29 16.26 -4.37 -13.95
C GLY A 29 15.81 -5.56 -13.12
N GLU A 30 16.55 -6.64 -13.29
CA GLU A 30 16.32 -7.92 -12.61
C GLU A 30 16.65 -7.87 -11.10
N GLY A 31 16.12 -8.83 -10.35
CA GLY A 31 16.40 -8.98 -8.92
C GLY A 31 15.82 -7.84 -8.06
N ARG A 32 14.79 -7.18 -8.55
CA ARG A 32 14.05 -6.12 -7.86
C ARG A 32 12.70 -6.63 -7.38
N LEU A 33 12.06 -5.86 -6.51
CA LEU A 33 10.72 -6.18 -6.04
C LEU A 33 9.78 -6.46 -7.20
N ARG A 34 9.08 -7.59 -7.11
CA ARG A 34 8.12 -8.02 -8.12
C ARG A 34 6.99 -8.83 -7.47
N ALA A 35 5.77 -8.60 -7.93
CA ALA A 35 4.61 -9.43 -7.65
C ALA A 35 3.84 -9.70 -8.95
N TRP A 36 2.91 -10.66 -8.93
CA TRP A 36 1.95 -10.92 -10.01
C TRP A 36 2.59 -11.30 -11.35
N TYR A 37 3.80 -11.84 -11.35
CA TYR A 37 4.52 -12.33 -12.54
C TYR A 37 4.69 -11.27 -13.65
N VAL A 38 4.61 -9.98 -13.31
CA VAL A 38 4.84 -8.90 -14.28
C VAL A 38 6.31 -8.86 -14.72
N ASP A 39 6.57 -8.33 -15.91
CA ASP A 39 7.94 -8.09 -16.40
C ASP A 39 8.67 -7.08 -15.50
N PRO A 40 9.99 -7.15 -15.37
CA PRO A 40 10.76 -6.17 -14.61
C PRO A 40 10.51 -4.72 -15.06
N VAL A 41 10.63 -3.78 -14.11
CA VAL A 41 10.58 -2.34 -14.43
C VAL A 41 11.64 -2.02 -15.47
N ARG A 42 11.25 -1.32 -16.51
CA ARG A 42 12.18 -0.81 -17.54
C ARG A 42 12.20 0.69 -17.54
N MET A 43 13.40 1.25 -17.60
CA MET A 43 13.64 2.68 -17.72
C MET A 43 14.61 2.88 -18.88
N GLU A 44 14.09 3.25 -20.03
CA GLU A 44 14.81 3.24 -21.30
C GLU A 44 14.95 4.66 -21.86
N PRO A 45 16.13 5.03 -22.40
CA PRO A 45 16.25 6.31 -23.10
C PRO A 45 15.24 6.40 -24.25
N VAL A 46 14.65 7.57 -24.44
CA VAL A 46 13.85 7.84 -25.64
C VAL A 46 14.78 7.85 -26.84
N VAL A 47 14.35 7.19 -27.93
CA VAL A 47 15.03 7.19 -29.22
C VAL A 47 14.15 7.90 -30.24
N MET A 48 14.70 8.89 -30.93
CA MET A 48 14.03 9.62 -32.01
C MET A 48 14.94 9.64 -33.27
N GLY A 49 14.56 8.86 -34.26
CA GLY A 49 15.40 8.60 -35.42
C GLY A 49 16.70 7.89 -34.99
N ASP A 50 17.83 8.49 -35.28
CA ASP A 50 19.18 8.03 -34.96
C ASP A 50 19.71 8.59 -33.62
N ARG A 51 18.92 9.39 -32.90
CA ARG A 51 19.31 10.02 -31.63
C ARG A 51 18.78 9.26 -30.44
N THR A 52 19.69 8.86 -29.54
CA THR A 52 19.38 8.31 -28.21
C THR A 52 19.51 9.42 -27.16
N PHE A 53 18.42 9.70 -26.43
CA PHE A 53 18.39 10.75 -25.39
C PHE A 53 18.96 10.26 -24.07
N ALA A 54 20.25 10.05 -24.04
CA ALA A 54 21.03 9.74 -22.85
C ALA A 54 22.30 10.61 -22.83
N VAL A 55 22.64 11.20 -21.70
CA VAL A 55 23.88 11.99 -21.54
C VAL A 55 25.11 11.12 -21.83
N SER A 56 25.07 9.85 -21.46
CA SER A 56 26.12 8.86 -21.76
C SER A 56 26.29 8.59 -23.27
N ALA A 57 25.28 8.92 -24.08
CA ALA A 57 25.33 8.83 -25.55
C ALA A 57 25.55 10.20 -26.24
N GLY A 58 25.97 11.22 -25.48
CA GLY A 58 26.25 12.57 -26.00
C GLY A 58 25.03 13.48 -26.12
N ALA A 59 23.85 13.07 -25.64
CA ALA A 59 22.68 13.95 -25.60
C ALA A 59 22.80 15.00 -24.48
N PRO A 60 22.14 16.17 -24.58
CA PRO A 60 22.20 17.20 -23.55
C PRO A 60 21.44 16.85 -22.29
N VAL A 61 20.51 15.88 -22.33
CA VAL A 61 19.65 15.48 -21.23
C VAL A 61 19.42 13.96 -21.24
N ASN A 62 19.09 13.42 -20.07
CA ASN A 62 18.50 12.09 -19.95
C ASN A 62 16.98 12.23 -20.10
N PHE A 63 16.42 11.70 -21.16
CA PHE A 63 14.98 11.65 -21.38
C PHE A 63 14.58 10.18 -21.55
N ARG A 64 13.76 9.68 -20.62
CA ARG A 64 13.51 8.24 -20.49
C ARG A 64 12.02 7.92 -20.48
N ASN A 65 11.66 6.83 -21.13
CA ASN A 65 10.40 6.15 -20.92
C ASN A 65 10.51 5.29 -19.64
N VAL A 66 9.41 5.23 -18.87
CA VAL A 66 9.29 4.37 -17.70
C VAL A 66 8.11 3.41 -17.90
N PHE A 67 8.40 2.12 -17.85
CA PHE A 67 7.41 1.05 -17.94
C PHE A 67 7.28 0.42 -16.56
N VAL A 68 6.16 0.65 -15.92
CA VAL A 68 5.86 0.22 -14.55
C VAL A 68 4.43 -0.31 -14.46
N ASN A 69 4.26 -1.40 -13.75
CA ASN A 69 2.95 -1.85 -13.30
C ASN A 69 2.81 -1.43 -11.83
N PRO A 70 1.83 -0.57 -11.45
CA PRO A 70 1.68 -0.12 -10.08
C PRO A 70 1.55 -1.27 -9.09
N HIS A 71 0.69 -2.26 -9.36
CA HIS A 71 0.41 -3.38 -8.47
C HIS A 71 1.59 -4.34 -8.26
N GLY A 72 2.49 -4.43 -9.23
CA GLY A 72 3.55 -5.47 -9.23
C GLY A 72 4.95 -5.00 -8.87
N HIS A 73 5.24 -3.69 -8.82
CA HIS A 73 6.62 -3.22 -8.79
C HIS A 73 7.03 -2.43 -7.55
N GLY A 74 6.10 -2.02 -6.71
CA GLY A 74 6.44 -1.25 -5.52
C GLY A 74 5.24 -0.73 -4.77
N THR A 75 5.50 0.11 -3.80
CA THR A 75 4.44 0.73 -3.01
C THR A 75 3.50 1.50 -3.91
N HIS A 76 2.25 1.14 -3.85
CA HIS A 76 1.18 1.74 -4.65
C HIS A 76 -0.08 1.89 -3.82
N THR A 77 -0.94 2.81 -4.25
CA THR A 77 -2.27 3.00 -3.70
C THR A 77 -3.29 2.77 -4.79
N GLU A 78 -4.34 2.06 -4.46
CA GLU A 78 -5.41 1.68 -5.37
C GLU A 78 -6.78 2.08 -4.86
N SER A 79 -7.71 2.19 -5.78
CA SER A 79 -9.13 2.46 -5.58
C SER A 79 -9.97 1.22 -5.84
N VAL A 80 -11.27 1.33 -5.59
CA VAL A 80 -12.24 0.32 -6.00
C VAL A 80 -12.26 0.06 -7.52
N GLY A 81 -11.64 0.95 -8.30
CA GLY A 81 -11.41 0.76 -9.73
C GLY A 81 -10.66 -0.52 -10.08
N HIS A 82 -9.94 -1.10 -9.10
CA HIS A 82 -9.33 -2.43 -9.23
C HIS A 82 -10.36 -3.55 -9.43
N LEU A 83 -11.58 -3.38 -8.91
CA LEU A 83 -12.71 -4.33 -9.05
C LEU A 83 -13.78 -3.86 -10.03
N ASP A 84 -13.83 -2.57 -10.32
CA ASP A 84 -14.89 -1.94 -11.11
C ASP A 84 -14.53 -1.87 -12.59
N ALA A 85 -15.41 -2.38 -13.44
CA ALA A 85 -15.25 -2.30 -14.90
C ALA A 85 -15.19 -0.87 -15.44
N GLY A 86 -15.72 0.12 -14.68
CA GLY A 86 -15.62 1.54 -14.98
C GLY A 86 -14.27 2.17 -14.66
N ILE A 87 -13.39 1.42 -13.98
CA ILE A 87 -12.06 1.87 -13.55
C ILE A 87 -12.13 3.21 -12.84
N THR A 88 -12.78 3.24 -11.65
CA THR A 88 -12.80 4.44 -10.79
C THR A 88 -11.35 4.87 -10.49
N PRO A 89 -10.88 6.04 -10.98
CA PRO A 89 -9.47 6.37 -10.90
C PRO A 89 -9.05 6.79 -9.50
N VAL A 90 -7.88 6.31 -9.07
CA VAL A 90 -7.30 6.68 -7.76
C VAL A 90 -6.80 8.13 -7.73
N GLY A 91 -6.36 8.67 -8.86
CA GLY A 91 -5.73 9.99 -8.94
C GLY A 91 -6.62 11.16 -8.51
N GLY A 92 -7.92 11.07 -8.69
CA GLY A 92 -8.89 12.10 -8.30
C GLY A 92 -9.62 11.83 -6.98
N LEU A 93 -9.24 10.77 -6.27
CA LEU A 93 -10.03 10.26 -5.15
C LEU A 93 -9.70 10.95 -3.81
N LEU A 94 -8.45 11.33 -3.61
CA LEU A 94 -8.02 12.01 -2.39
C LEU A 94 -8.29 13.51 -2.49
N ASP A 95 -9.19 14.03 -1.66
CA ASP A 95 -9.49 15.47 -1.52
C ASP A 95 -8.57 16.18 -0.51
N ARG A 96 -7.82 15.41 0.27
CA ARG A 96 -6.80 15.84 1.23
C ARG A 96 -5.73 14.78 1.36
N PHE A 97 -4.60 15.13 1.97
CA PHE A 97 -3.41 14.30 1.97
C PHE A 97 -2.91 13.92 3.37
N PHE A 98 -3.47 14.52 4.43
CA PHE A 98 -3.10 14.22 5.81
C PHE A 98 -4.26 13.55 6.54
N PHE A 99 -3.95 12.44 7.23
CA PHE A 99 -4.91 11.58 7.91
C PHE A 99 -4.38 11.17 9.29
N THR A 100 -5.29 10.94 10.23
CA THR A 100 -4.93 10.25 11.47
C THR A 100 -4.72 8.77 11.19
N ALA A 101 -3.58 8.23 11.61
CA ALA A 101 -3.20 6.85 11.35
C ALA A 101 -2.84 6.10 12.63
N GLU A 102 -2.97 4.78 12.58
CA GLU A 102 -2.46 3.87 13.61
C GLU A 102 -1.60 2.78 12.97
N VAL A 103 -0.42 2.53 13.53
CA VAL A 103 0.47 1.44 13.15
C VAL A 103 0.23 0.27 14.09
N VAL A 104 0.03 -0.92 13.55
CA VAL A 104 -0.13 -2.16 14.30
C VAL A 104 0.71 -3.26 13.68
N SER A 105 1.45 -3.97 14.53
CA SER A 105 2.26 -5.13 14.14
C SER A 105 1.56 -6.42 14.50
N LEU A 106 1.37 -7.30 13.52
CA LEU A 106 0.73 -8.59 13.70
C LEU A 106 1.58 -9.72 13.14
N ARG A 107 1.60 -10.84 13.86
CA ARG A 107 2.15 -12.09 13.34
C ARG A 107 1.02 -12.90 12.73
N PRO A 108 0.98 -13.13 11.41
CA PRO A 108 -0.07 -13.93 10.79
C PRO A 108 -0.17 -15.33 11.40
N GLU A 109 -1.37 -15.85 11.52
CA GLU A 109 -1.63 -17.20 11.97
C GLU A 109 -1.50 -18.21 10.84
N GLN A 110 -0.98 -19.40 11.16
CA GLN A 110 -0.99 -20.50 10.21
C GLN A 110 -2.38 -21.11 10.11
N ARG A 111 -2.92 -21.20 8.92
CA ARG A 111 -4.23 -21.80 8.63
C ARG A 111 -4.11 -22.81 7.49
N ARG A 112 -4.75 -23.98 7.66
CA ARG A 112 -4.84 -24.96 6.59
C ARG A 112 -5.85 -24.49 5.55
N ALA A 113 -5.41 -24.33 4.32
CA ALA A 113 -6.28 -23.98 3.20
C ALA A 113 -6.98 -25.22 2.63
N PRO A 114 -8.12 -25.05 1.90
CA PRO A 114 -8.83 -26.16 1.28
C PRO A 114 -8.00 -26.97 0.27
N ASP A 115 -7.03 -26.33 -0.39
CA ASP A 115 -6.09 -26.97 -1.32
C ASP A 115 -4.96 -27.74 -0.63
N GLY A 116 -4.96 -27.77 0.71
CA GLY A 116 -3.99 -28.48 1.53
C GLY A 116 -2.72 -27.70 1.86
N ARG A 117 -2.50 -26.51 1.32
CA ARG A 117 -1.39 -25.61 1.70
C ARG A 117 -1.60 -25.03 3.11
N THR A 118 -0.53 -24.55 3.69
CA THR A 118 -0.58 -23.78 4.94
C THR A 118 -0.43 -22.31 4.59
N ASP A 119 -1.47 -21.55 4.84
CA ASP A 119 -1.50 -20.11 4.63
C ASP A 119 -1.07 -19.35 5.88
N GLN A 120 -0.64 -18.11 5.68
CA GLN A 120 -0.37 -17.13 6.72
C GLN A 120 -1.50 -16.09 6.69
N VAL A 121 -2.31 -16.02 7.73
CA VAL A 121 -3.56 -15.24 7.71
C VAL A 121 -3.61 -14.24 8.86
N ILE A 122 -3.89 -12.98 8.54
CA ILE A 122 -4.26 -11.96 9.54
C ILE A 122 -5.76 -12.07 9.77
N THR A 123 -6.13 -12.44 11.00
CA THR A 123 -7.50 -12.78 11.36
C THR A 123 -8.26 -11.58 11.96
N LEU A 124 -9.59 -11.64 11.91
CA LEU A 124 -10.46 -10.67 12.58
C LEU A 124 -10.18 -10.63 14.09
N GLU A 125 -9.93 -11.78 14.70
CA GLU A 125 -9.66 -11.88 16.13
C GLU A 125 -8.37 -11.13 16.51
N GLN A 126 -7.30 -11.29 15.73
CA GLN A 126 -6.06 -10.55 15.95
C GLN A 126 -6.27 -9.05 15.87
N LEU A 127 -7.02 -8.57 14.88
CA LEU A 127 -7.31 -7.15 14.74
C LEU A 127 -8.14 -6.60 15.88
N ARG A 128 -9.17 -7.33 16.33
CA ARG A 128 -10.00 -6.94 17.49
C ARG A 128 -9.21 -6.90 18.79
N ASN A 129 -8.23 -7.78 18.93
CA ASN A 129 -7.37 -7.80 20.13
C ASN A 129 -6.32 -6.66 20.10
N ALA A 130 -5.90 -6.24 18.91
CA ALA A 130 -4.89 -5.20 18.75
C ALA A 130 -5.47 -3.78 18.68
N LEU A 131 -6.71 -3.64 18.22
CA LEU A 131 -7.37 -2.37 17.97
C LEU A 131 -8.65 -2.25 18.80
N ASP A 132 -8.91 -1.05 19.28
CA ASP A 132 -10.24 -0.70 19.80
C ASP A 132 -11.18 -0.27 18.65
N GLU A 133 -12.46 -0.08 18.97
CA GLU A 133 -13.48 0.34 17.99
C GLU A 133 -13.51 1.86 17.74
N ARG A 134 -12.54 2.62 18.26
CA ARG A 134 -12.49 4.06 18.01
C ARG A 134 -12.25 4.33 16.53
N PRO A 135 -12.96 5.30 15.95
CA PRO A 135 -12.75 5.68 14.56
C PRO A 135 -11.30 6.07 14.28
N ARG A 136 -10.75 5.58 13.19
CA ARG A 136 -9.44 5.94 12.64
C ARG A 136 -9.55 6.04 11.12
N GLU A 137 -8.85 7.01 10.56
CA GLU A 137 -8.93 7.25 9.12
C GLU A 137 -8.02 6.30 8.36
N ALA A 138 -6.83 6.04 8.89
CA ALA A 138 -5.86 5.14 8.27
C ALA A 138 -5.37 4.07 9.26
N LEU A 139 -5.14 2.88 8.74
CA LEU A 139 -4.50 1.78 9.46
C LEU A 139 -3.31 1.30 8.67
N VAL A 140 -2.15 1.23 9.31
CA VAL A 140 -0.91 0.66 8.75
C VAL A 140 -0.64 -0.66 9.44
N LEU A 141 -0.71 -1.76 8.70
CA LEU A 141 -0.39 -3.09 9.19
C LEU A 141 1.04 -3.47 8.82
N ARG A 142 1.82 -3.82 9.84
CA ARG A 142 3.14 -4.43 9.69
C ARG A 142 3.06 -5.91 10.03
N THR A 143 3.46 -6.76 9.10
CA THR A 143 3.50 -8.21 9.32
C THR A 143 4.82 -8.64 9.96
N LEU A 144 4.74 -9.54 10.94
CA LEU A 144 5.89 -10.10 11.63
C LEU A 144 6.12 -11.57 11.22
N PRO A 145 7.39 -12.00 11.05
CA PRO A 145 8.62 -11.22 11.21
C PRO A 145 8.76 -10.18 10.09
N ASN A 146 9.18 -8.97 10.45
CA ASN A 146 9.42 -7.92 9.47
C ASN A 146 10.79 -8.14 8.81
N THR A 147 10.82 -8.95 7.75
CA THR A 147 12.07 -9.35 7.11
C THR A 147 12.71 -8.22 6.31
N ALA A 148 14.04 -8.14 6.37
CA ALA A 148 14.81 -7.24 5.49
C ALA A 148 14.70 -7.65 4.01
N GLY A 149 15.06 -6.74 3.09
CA GLY A 149 15.14 -7.04 1.66
C GLY A 149 13.80 -7.05 0.93
N LYS A 150 12.78 -6.38 1.47
CA LYS A 150 11.48 -6.25 0.81
C LYS A 150 11.57 -5.54 -0.55
N ASP A 151 12.55 -4.64 -0.71
CA ASP A 151 12.84 -3.90 -1.95
C ASP A 151 13.41 -4.74 -3.09
N THR A 152 13.84 -5.96 -2.79
CA THR A 152 14.39 -6.93 -3.77
C THR A 152 13.60 -8.24 -3.80
N ARG A 153 12.52 -8.33 -3.05
CA ARG A 153 11.76 -9.58 -2.92
C ARG A 153 10.94 -9.88 -4.16
N ASP A 154 11.10 -11.09 -4.69
CA ASP A 154 10.13 -11.67 -5.62
C ASP A 154 9.02 -12.34 -4.80
N TRP A 155 7.81 -11.80 -4.91
CA TRP A 155 6.64 -12.30 -4.22
C TRP A 155 5.92 -13.40 -4.99
N CYS A 156 6.26 -13.60 -6.28
CA CYS A 156 5.58 -14.55 -7.15
C CYS A 156 5.74 -15.99 -6.65
N GLY A 157 4.63 -16.69 -6.45
CA GLY A 157 4.60 -18.06 -5.95
C GLY A 157 5.07 -18.24 -4.50
N SER A 158 5.20 -17.15 -3.73
CA SER A 158 5.72 -17.20 -2.36
C SER A 158 4.68 -17.47 -1.29
N ASN A 159 3.39 -17.53 -1.67
CA ASN A 159 2.24 -17.67 -0.77
C ASN A 159 2.32 -16.68 0.40
N PRO A 160 2.33 -15.37 0.14
CA PRO A 160 2.43 -14.35 1.16
C PRO A 160 1.24 -14.38 2.12
N ALA A 161 1.39 -13.74 3.27
CA ALA A 161 0.26 -13.54 4.18
C ALA A 161 -0.82 -12.68 3.54
N TYR A 162 -2.04 -12.82 4.02
CA TYR A 162 -3.21 -12.05 3.59
C TYR A 162 -4.20 -11.83 4.75
N LEU A 163 -5.23 -11.02 4.52
CA LEU A 163 -6.27 -10.71 5.52
C LEU A 163 -7.52 -11.55 5.27
N GLN A 164 -8.16 -11.99 6.33
CA GLN A 164 -9.52 -12.54 6.21
C GLN A 164 -10.48 -11.45 5.71
N SER A 165 -11.42 -11.81 4.83
CA SER A 165 -12.45 -10.89 4.35
C SER A 165 -13.32 -10.32 5.49
N THR A 166 -13.57 -11.11 6.53
CA THR A 166 -14.26 -10.63 7.74
C THR A 166 -13.45 -9.58 8.51
N ALA A 167 -12.13 -9.65 8.42
CA ALA A 167 -11.23 -8.66 9.02
C ALA A 167 -11.33 -7.31 8.28
N THR A 168 -11.27 -7.33 6.95
CA THR A 168 -11.40 -6.11 6.13
C THR A 168 -12.80 -5.51 6.19
N ALA A 169 -13.86 -6.34 6.26
CA ALA A 169 -15.23 -5.87 6.52
C ALA A 169 -15.35 -5.16 7.88
N TRP A 170 -14.71 -5.71 8.91
CA TRP A 170 -14.72 -5.09 10.23
C TRP A 170 -13.93 -3.78 10.24
N LEU A 171 -12.75 -3.71 9.62
CA LEU A 171 -11.99 -2.46 9.48
C LEU A 171 -12.83 -1.38 8.79
N ARG A 172 -13.55 -1.73 7.74
CA ARG A 172 -14.54 -0.84 7.12
C ARG A 172 -15.57 -0.35 8.12
N SER A 173 -16.14 -1.25 8.93
CA SER A 173 -17.22 -0.93 9.87
C SER A 173 -16.79 0.01 10.98
N ILE A 174 -15.52 -0.02 11.40
CA ILE A 174 -14.95 0.90 12.39
C ILE A 174 -14.37 2.19 11.78
N GLY A 175 -14.62 2.43 10.48
CA GLY A 175 -14.35 3.69 9.83
C GLY A 175 -12.96 3.83 9.19
N VAL A 176 -12.18 2.75 9.03
CA VAL A 176 -10.91 2.81 8.28
C VAL A 176 -11.19 3.18 6.84
N LYS A 177 -10.62 4.29 6.38
CA LYS A 177 -10.71 4.79 5.01
C LYS A 177 -9.50 4.37 4.17
N HIS A 178 -8.32 4.39 4.76
CA HIS A 178 -7.07 4.07 4.10
C HIS A 178 -6.42 2.88 4.82
N LEU A 179 -6.42 1.72 4.16
CA LEU A 179 -5.75 0.51 4.64
C LEU A 179 -4.40 0.40 3.97
N LEU A 180 -3.32 0.35 4.76
CA LEU A 180 -1.96 0.25 4.26
C LEU A 180 -1.34 -1.04 4.77
N VAL A 181 -0.78 -1.88 3.88
CA VAL A 181 -0.22 -3.18 4.23
C VAL A 181 1.17 -3.38 3.62
N ASP A 182 2.04 -4.07 4.34
CA ASP A 182 3.38 -4.42 3.88
C ASP A 182 3.41 -5.76 3.11
N LEU A 183 2.29 -6.10 2.51
CA LEU A 183 2.01 -7.31 1.73
C LEU A 183 1.78 -6.94 0.26
N PRO A 184 1.94 -7.89 -0.67
CA PRO A 184 1.65 -7.66 -2.09
C PRO A 184 0.16 -7.61 -2.39
N SER A 185 -0.69 -8.09 -1.49
CA SER A 185 -2.14 -7.99 -1.55
C SER A 185 -2.77 -8.15 -0.17
N VAL A 186 -3.98 -7.59 -0.02
CA VAL A 186 -4.86 -7.94 1.11
C VAL A 186 -5.51 -9.30 0.93
N ASP A 187 -5.54 -9.86 -0.28
CA ASP A 187 -6.06 -11.20 -0.58
C ASP A 187 -4.96 -12.25 -0.77
N ARG A 188 -5.36 -13.51 -0.78
CA ARG A 188 -4.50 -14.66 -1.04
C ARG A 188 -3.98 -14.61 -2.47
N GLU A 189 -2.69 -14.91 -2.68
CA GLU A 189 -2.06 -14.87 -4.01
C GLU A 189 -2.81 -15.73 -5.04
N GLU A 190 -3.24 -16.93 -4.65
CA GLU A 190 -3.99 -17.85 -5.51
C GLU A 190 -5.38 -18.09 -4.92
N ASP A 191 -6.31 -17.21 -5.17
CA ASP A 191 -7.70 -17.28 -4.71
C ASP A 191 -8.71 -17.54 -5.85
N GLY A 192 -8.24 -17.73 -7.08
CA GLY A 192 -9.07 -17.89 -8.27
C GLY A 192 -9.75 -16.61 -8.73
N GLY A 193 -9.28 -15.46 -8.35
CA GLY A 193 -9.86 -14.15 -8.69
C GLY A 193 -11.09 -13.79 -7.85
N VAL A 194 -11.25 -14.39 -6.68
CA VAL A 194 -12.38 -14.10 -5.76
C VAL A 194 -12.21 -12.74 -5.06
N LEU A 195 -10.98 -12.34 -4.75
CA LEU A 195 -10.63 -11.05 -4.13
C LEU A 195 -11.51 -10.69 -2.93
N ALA A 196 -11.74 -11.67 -2.04
CA ALA A 196 -12.75 -11.58 -0.98
C ALA A 196 -12.48 -10.44 0.03
N ALA A 197 -11.21 -10.16 0.34
CA ALA A 197 -10.83 -9.09 1.26
C ALA A 197 -10.99 -7.71 0.61
N HIS A 198 -10.64 -7.55 -0.66
CA HIS A 198 -10.92 -6.33 -1.43
C HIS A 198 -12.42 -6.06 -1.50
N HIS A 199 -13.22 -7.04 -1.94
CA HIS A 199 -14.69 -6.92 -1.98
C HIS A 199 -15.26 -6.48 -0.63
N ALA A 200 -14.81 -7.08 0.45
CA ALA A 200 -15.30 -6.78 1.80
C ALA A 200 -14.89 -5.38 2.28
N PHE A 201 -13.69 -4.90 1.91
CA PHE A 201 -13.22 -3.58 2.30
C PHE A 201 -13.97 -2.44 1.60
N TRP A 202 -14.25 -2.58 0.30
CA TRP A 202 -15.01 -1.59 -0.47
C TRP A 202 -16.53 -1.79 -0.43
N ASP A 203 -17.04 -2.89 0.16
CA ASP A 203 -18.45 -3.32 0.07
C ASP A 203 -18.93 -3.47 -1.37
N PHE A 204 -18.03 -3.94 -2.22
CA PHE A 204 -18.30 -4.07 -3.64
C PHE A 204 -19.00 -5.41 -3.94
N PRO A 205 -20.04 -5.44 -4.80
CA PRO A 205 -20.66 -4.31 -5.52
C PRO A 205 -21.88 -3.69 -4.80
N ALA A 206 -22.10 -3.97 -3.51
CA ALA A 206 -23.35 -3.65 -2.81
C ALA A 206 -23.48 -2.15 -2.50
N THR A 207 -22.71 -1.64 -1.52
CA THR A 207 -22.74 -0.24 -1.09
C THR A 207 -21.34 0.35 -1.17
N VAL A 208 -20.90 0.59 -2.39
CA VAL A 208 -19.51 0.93 -2.68
C VAL A 208 -19.13 2.29 -2.08
N ASP A 209 -18.11 2.30 -1.20
CA ASP A 209 -17.48 3.53 -0.73
C ASP A 209 -16.24 3.82 -1.59
N THR A 210 -16.42 4.63 -2.61
CA THR A 210 -15.34 5.02 -3.54
C THR A 210 -14.26 5.88 -2.90
N THR A 211 -14.44 6.37 -1.66
CA THR A 211 -13.45 7.21 -0.97
C THR A 211 -12.39 6.39 -0.22
N ARG A 212 -12.51 5.06 -0.22
CA ARG A 212 -11.54 4.16 0.43
C ARG A 212 -10.40 3.80 -0.51
N THR A 213 -9.22 3.64 0.07
CA THR A 213 -8.04 3.16 -0.65
C THR A 213 -7.37 2.01 0.07
N ILE A 214 -6.74 1.12 -0.70
CA ILE A 214 -5.76 0.16 -0.19
C ILE A 214 -4.38 0.60 -0.70
N THR A 215 -3.38 0.54 0.17
CA THR A 215 -1.99 0.76 -0.19
C THR A 215 -1.20 -0.49 0.16
N GLU A 216 -0.47 -1.02 -0.80
CA GLU A 216 0.22 -2.30 -0.70
C GLU A 216 1.73 -2.16 -0.92
N LEU A 217 2.47 -3.22 -0.61
CA LEU A 217 3.93 -3.28 -0.75
C LEU A 217 4.65 -2.16 0.02
N LEU A 218 4.24 -1.94 1.27
CA LEU A 218 4.93 -1.04 2.19
C LEU A 218 6.18 -1.68 2.81
N HIS A 219 7.01 -0.83 3.39
CA HIS A 219 7.98 -1.23 4.40
C HIS A 219 7.88 -0.32 5.63
N VAL A 220 7.39 -0.88 6.73
CA VAL A 220 7.38 -0.17 8.01
C VAL A 220 8.67 -0.52 8.76
N PRO A 221 9.61 0.41 8.96
CA PRO A 221 10.87 0.12 9.65
C PRO A 221 10.65 -0.43 11.07
N ASP A 222 11.51 -1.34 11.53
CA ASP A 222 11.41 -1.94 12.87
C ASP A 222 11.49 -0.92 14.01
N ALA A 223 12.20 0.20 13.77
CA ALA A 223 12.30 1.29 14.72
C ALA A 223 11.00 2.09 14.92
N VAL A 224 9.99 1.86 14.09
CA VAL A 224 8.69 2.53 14.20
C VAL A 224 7.85 1.76 15.21
N PRO A 225 7.55 2.32 16.39
CA PRO A 225 6.68 1.66 17.37
C PRO A 225 5.23 1.60 16.87
N ASP A 226 4.49 0.61 17.36
CA ASP A 226 3.04 0.60 17.19
C ASP A 226 2.42 1.79 17.92
N GLY A 227 1.34 2.36 17.36
CA GLY A 227 0.67 3.51 17.94
C GLY A 227 0.19 4.52 16.90
N ARG A 228 -0.06 5.75 17.36
CA ARG A 228 -0.69 6.81 16.55
C ARG A 228 0.31 7.72 15.88
N TYR A 229 -0.05 8.11 14.66
CA TYR A 229 0.73 8.95 13.76
C TYR A 229 -0.18 9.91 12.99
N VAL A 230 0.43 10.88 12.35
CA VAL A 230 -0.17 11.55 11.19
C VAL A 230 0.41 10.88 9.95
N LEU A 231 -0.46 10.42 9.06
CA LEU A 231 -0.10 9.90 7.74
C LEU A 231 -0.23 11.02 6.71
N GLU A 232 0.80 11.20 5.91
CA GLU A 232 0.71 11.87 4.62
C GLU A 232 0.62 10.81 3.53
N LEU A 233 -0.45 10.83 2.75
CA LEU A 233 -0.69 9.94 1.62
C LEU A 233 -0.95 10.77 0.38
N GLN A 234 0.05 10.83 -0.49
CA GLN A 234 -0.02 11.47 -1.79
C GLN A 234 0.40 10.49 -2.88
N LEU A 235 -0.16 10.69 -4.06
CA LEU A 235 0.15 9.91 -5.25
C LEU A 235 0.09 10.80 -6.49
N ALA A 236 0.70 10.35 -7.57
CA ALA A 236 0.57 11.03 -8.84
C ALA A 236 -0.91 11.04 -9.28
N HIS A 237 -1.35 12.13 -9.90
CA HIS A 237 -2.73 12.28 -10.39
C HIS A 237 -2.94 11.40 -11.65
N TRP A 238 -2.82 10.10 -11.49
CA TRP A 238 -3.05 9.12 -12.55
C TRP A 238 -4.51 8.73 -12.62
N MET A 239 -5.06 8.79 -13.82
CA MET A 239 -6.43 8.38 -14.10
C MET A 239 -6.47 6.88 -14.41
N ASN A 240 -6.00 6.08 -13.44
CA ASN A 240 -5.95 4.63 -13.44
C ASN A 240 -6.42 4.12 -12.06
N ASP A 241 -6.75 2.84 -11.94
CA ASP A 241 -7.18 2.19 -10.69
C ASP A 241 -6.14 2.25 -9.58
N ALA A 242 -4.85 2.24 -9.95
CA ALA A 242 -3.73 2.33 -9.03
C ALA A 242 -2.63 3.27 -9.52
N ALA A 243 -1.86 3.81 -8.60
CA ALA A 243 -0.68 4.62 -8.87
C ALA A 243 0.44 4.33 -7.88
N PRO A 244 1.72 4.41 -8.26
CA PRO A 244 2.81 4.45 -7.30
C PRO A 244 2.56 5.56 -6.27
N SER A 245 2.78 5.24 -5.00
CA SER A 245 2.56 6.17 -3.89
C SER A 245 3.75 6.19 -2.95
N ARG A 246 3.86 7.27 -2.17
CA ARG A 246 4.90 7.43 -1.17
C ARG A 246 4.28 7.84 0.17
N PRO A 247 3.65 6.89 0.88
CA PRO A 247 3.07 7.18 2.19
C PRO A 247 4.16 7.47 3.22
N VAL A 248 3.94 8.52 4.01
CA VAL A 248 4.88 9.00 5.01
C VAL A 248 4.17 9.16 6.35
N LEU A 249 4.79 8.67 7.42
CA LEU A 249 4.31 8.87 8.78
C LEU A 249 5.08 9.98 9.48
N TYR A 250 4.38 10.70 10.36
CA TYR A 250 4.95 11.65 11.31
C TYR A 250 4.55 11.26 12.72
N ALA A 251 5.54 11.04 13.57
CA ALA A 251 5.31 10.71 14.97
C ALA A 251 4.67 11.89 15.70
N LEU A 252 3.72 11.59 16.58
CA LEU A 252 3.12 12.59 17.46
C LEU A 252 4.14 13.04 18.51
N LEU A 253 4.26 14.33 18.70
CA LEU A 253 5.09 14.94 19.75
C LEU A 253 4.26 15.13 21.03
N PRO A 254 4.92 15.10 22.20
CA PRO A 254 4.28 15.44 23.47
C PRO A 254 3.60 16.79 23.50
#